data_495c2f7035029349896c8c4dde6483dd
#
_entry.id   495c2f7035029349896c8c4dde6483dd
#
_cell.length_a   1.000
_cell.length_b   1.000
_cell.length_c   1.000
_cell.angle_alpha   90.00
_cell.angle_beta   90.00
_cell.angle_gamma   90.00
#
_symmetry.space_group_name_H-M   'P 1'
#
loop_
_entity.id
_entity.type
_entity.pdbx_description
1 polymer ?
#
loop_
_entity_poly.entity_id
_entity_poly.type
_entity_poly.pdbx_seq_one_letter_code
_entity_poly.pdbx_strand_id
1 'polypeptide(L)'
;MMLISAMIASNLPMTTVFAAAKKQQVKQETKKLEEQSRKMQQEIKDLDEKMIKSNDAYEACQEKLISVQKQLKKTQQELKEAKASKEDQSRIMSKRIKFLYENGNMAYMEVIFEANNFQEFLKRADYVSKISKYDSNMFLQLQTTEDKIRMATKSLKQDYQNTKTLTAKAKTEKEKLDQAAAKKKSKLASY
;
A
#
# COMPACT_ATOMS: atom_id res chain seq x y z
N MET A 1 78.43 78.56 -3.08
CA MET A 1 78.05 77.52 -2.09
C MET A 1 77.00 76.61 -2.73
N MET A 2 77.43 75.46 -3.14
CA MET A 2 76.57 74.41 -3.79
C MET A 2 76.06 73.50 -2.67
N LEU A 3 74.71 73.33 -2.60
CA LEU A 3 74.10 72.30 -1.78
C LEU A 3 73.73 71.12 -2.70
N ILE A 4 74.46 70.02 -2.52
CA ILE A 4 74.15 68.70 -3.19
C ILE A 4 73.10 68.03 -2.33
N SER A 5 71.86 67.91 -2.89
CA SER A 5 70.79 67.15 -2.28
C SER A 5 70.94 65.69 -2.72
N ALA A 6 71.21 64.78 -1.79
CA ALA A 6 71.33 63.37 -2.01
C ALA A 6 69.93 62.70 -2.10
N MET A 7 69.57 62.23 -3.27
CA MET A 7 68.38 61.48 -3.50
C MET A 7 68.65 60.02 -3.12
N ILE A 8 68.15 59.53 -1.97
CA ILE A 8 68.18 58.14 -1.55
C ILE A 8 67.06 57.44 -2.26
N ALA A 9 67.37 56.77 -3.40
CA ALA A 9 66.46 55.82 -4.07
C ALA A 9 66.37 54.52 -3.25
N SER A 10 65.28 54.36 -2.49
CA SER A 10 64.99 53.12 -1.79
C SER A 10 64.68 52.03 -2.80
N ASN A 11 65.63 51.21 -3.08
CA ASN A 11 65.53 50.04 -3.94
C ASN A 11 64.86 48.90 -3.14
N LEU A 12 63.56 48.89 -3.08
CA LEU A 12 62.80 47.76 -2.54
C LEU A 12 62.87 46.61 -3.56
N PRO A 13 63.32 45.41 -3.18
CA PRO A 13 63.47 44.30 -4.13
C PRO A 13 62.08 43.88 -4.65
N MET A 14 61.86 44.09 -5.93
CA MET A 14 60.65 43.75 -6.69
C MET A 14 60.21 42.29 -6.50
N THR A 15 61.12 41.40 -6.13
CA THR A 15 60.92 39.98 -5.84
C THR A 15 60.10 39.71 -4.60
N THR A 16 60.15 40.55 -3.55
CA THR A 16 59.39 40.36 -2.30
C THR A 16 57.90 40.73 -2.47
N VAL A 17 57.58 41.72 -3.30
CA VAL A 17 56.22 42.14 -3.61
C VAL A 17 55.49 41.07 -4.46
N PHE A 18 56.18 40.50 -5.45
CA PHE A 18 55.65 39.37 -6.28
C PHE A 18 55.39 38.12 -5.43
N ALA A 19 56.30 37.78 -4.51
CA ALA A 19 56.14 36.61 -3.62
C ALA A 19 54.97 36.82 -2.64
N ALA A 20 54.75 38.00 -2.12
CA ALA A 20 53.66 38.34 -1.24
C ALA A 20 52.29 38.31 -1.97
N ALA A 21 52.22 38.87 -3.19
CA ALA A 21 51.03 38.82 -4.04
C ALA A 21 50.62 37.37 -4.42
N LYS A 22 51.60 36.55 -4.81
CA LYS A 22 51.37 35.14 -5.13
C LYS A 22 50.92 34.31 -3.94
N LYS A 23 51.48 34.55 -2.75
CA LYS A 23 51.05 33.93 -1.48
C LYS A 23 49.61 34.31 -1.09
N GLN A 24 49.23 35.57 -1.35
CA GLN A 24 47.87 36.04 -1.07
C GLN A 24 46.83 35.44 -2.04
N GLN A 25 47.22 35.31 -3.33
CA GLN A 25 46.37 34.66 -4.35
C GLN A 25 46.17 33.16 -4.05
N VAL A 26 47.22 32.41 -3.72
CA VAL A 26 47.14 31.01 -3.31
C VAL A 26 46.26 30.87 -2.05
N LYS A 27 46.39 31.74 -1.07
CA LYS A 27 45.53 31.71 0.14
C LYS A 27 44.04 31.96 -0.16
N GLN A 28 43.75 32.84 -1.13
CA GLN A 28 42.38 33.04 -1.60
C GLN A 28 41.81 31.86 -2.36
N GLU A 29 42.61 31.23 -3.25
CA GLU A 29 42.22 30.04 -3.98
C GLU A 29 41.99 28.85 -3.05
N THR A 30 42.87 28.63 -2.08
CA THR A 30 42.70 27.59 -1.05
C THR A 30 41.40 27.80 -0.25
N LYS A 31 41.07 29.03 0.19
CA LYS A 31 39.81 29.31 0.87
C LYS A 31 38.58 29.03 0.00
N LYS A 32 38.64 29.37 -1.31
CA LYS A 32 37.54 29.07 -2.24
C LYS A 32 37.37 27.57 -2.43
N LEU A 33 38.46 26.81 -2.57
CA LEU A 33 38.42 25.34 -2.69
C LEU A 33 37.87 24.69 -1.41
N GLU A 34 38.28 25.15 -0.23
CA GLU A 34 37.74 24.67 1.06
C GLU A 34 36.24 24.93 1.18
N GLU A 35 35.79 26.12 0.75
CA GLU A 35 34.35 26.44 0.77
C GLU A 35 33.55 25.59 -0.23
N GLN A 36 34.09 25.36 -1.43
CA GLN A 36 33.48 24.46 -2.44
C GLN A 36 33.41 23.02 -1.93
N SER A 37 34.48 22.53 -1.31
CA SER A 37 34.54 21.21 -0.71
C SER A 37 33.46 21.04 0.38
N ARG A 38 33.34 22.03 1.28
CA ARG A 38 32.29 22.00 2.33
C ARG A 38 30.87 22.02 1.75
N LYS A 39 30.62 22.83 0.72
CA LYS A 39 29.30 22.85 0.05
C LYS A 39 29.00 21.50 -0.59
N MET A 40 29.97 20.90 -1.28
CA MET A 40 29.80 19.60 -1.91
C MET A 40 29.57 18.48 -0.88
N GLN A 41 30.29 18.47 0.24
CA GLN A 41 30.07 17.53 1.34
C GLN A 41 28.66 17.65 1.92
N GLN A 42 28.15 18.87 2.08
CA GLN A 42 26.79 19.10 2.56
C GLN A 42 25.76 18.59 1.54
N GLU A 43 25.92 18.85 0.26
CA GLU A 43 25.04 18.36 -0.80
C GLU A 43 25.02 16.83 -0.86
N ILE A 44 26.18 16.16 -0.68
CA ILE A 44 26.26 14.70 -0.61
C ILE A 44 25.48 14.18 0.60
N LYS A 45 25.63 14.82 1.76
CA LYS A 45 24.86 14.46 2.97
C LYS A 45 23.36 14.61 2.77
N ASP A 46 22.92 15.73 2.16
CA ASP A 46 21.50 15.96 1.85
C ASP A 46 20.95 14.89 0.86
N LEU A 47 21.78 14.46 -0.10
CA LEU A 47 21.41 13.37 -1.00
C LEU A 47 21.29 12.03 -0.26
N ASP A 48 22.17 11.73 0.68
CA ASP A 48 22.10 10.54 1.51
C ASP A 48 20.81 10.49 2.34
N GLU A 49 20.46 11.61 2.97
CA GLU A 49 19.20 11.69 3.72
C GLU A 49 17.97 11.50 2.81
N LYS A 50 18.00 12.04 1.59
CA LYS A 50 16.93 11.82 0.59
C LYS A 50 16.86 10.37 0.16
N MET A 51 18.01 9.72 -0.07
CA MET A 51 18.07 8.31 -0.43
C MET A 51 17.51 7.41 0.66
N ILE A 52 17.86 7.65 1.93
CA ILE A 52 17.32 6.90 3.08
C ILE A 52 15.79 7.06 3.13
N LYS A 53 15.27 8.28 3.09
CA LYS A 53 13.82 8.54 3.12
C LYS A 53 13.06 7.88 1.97
N SER A 54 13.62 7.94 0.75
CA SER A 54 13.00 7.29 -0.41
C SER A 54 13.06 5.77 -0.33
N ASN A 55 14.14 5.20 0.20
CA ASN A 55 14.26 3.77 0.43
C ASN A 55 13.23 3.28 1.46
N ASP A 56 13.14 3.95 2.61
CA ASP A 56 12.16 3.62 3.66
C ASP A 56 10.73 3.70 3.13
N ALA A 57 10.42 4.73 2.34
CA ALA A 57 9.12 4.88 1.72
C ALA A 57 8.83 3.77 0.69
N TYR A 58 9.83 3.37 -0.09
CA TYR A 58 9.73 2.28 -1.05
C TYR A 58 9.50 0.93 -0.35
N GLU A 59 10.29 0.62 0.68
CA GLU A 59 10.14 -0.60 1.48
C GLU A 59 8.75 -0.67 2.14
N ALA A 60 8.30 0.40 2.78
CA ALA A 60 6.97 0.48 3.36
C ALA A 60 5.84 0.28 2.32
N CYS A 61 6.02 0.77 1.09
CA CYS A 61 5.08 0.52 -0.01
C CYS A 61 5.10 -0.96 -0.44
N GLN A 62 6.26 -1.60 -0.49
CA GLN A 62 6.40 -3.02 -0.82
C GLN A 62 5.75 -3.93 0.21
N GLU A 63 5.98 -3.68 1.50
CA GLU A 63 5.34 -4.45 2.59
C GLU A 63 3.81 -4.34 2.52
N LYS A 64 3.29 -3.12 2.34
CA LYS A 64 1.86 -2.91 2.17
C LYS A 64 1.31 -3.61 0.93
N LEU A 65 2.04 -3.59 -0.18
CA LEU A 65 1.65 -4.26 -1.41
C LEU A 65 1.53 -5.78 -1.21
N ILE A 66 2.51 -6.39 -0.54
CA ILE A 66 2.49 -7.83 -0.20
C ILE A 66 1.29 -8.15 0.70
N SER A 67 1.03 -7.33 1.71
CA SER A 67 -0.12 -7.49 2.61
C SER A 67 -1.45 -7.42 1.86
N VAL A 68 -1.63 -6.41 1.02
CA VAL A 68 -2.85 -6.24 0.21
C VAL A 68 -3.03 -7.37 -0.80
N GLN A 69 -1.95 -7.84 -1.43
CA GLN A 69 -2.01 -8.99 -2.34
C GLN A 69 -2.42 -10.29 -1.62
N LYS A 70 -1.93 -10.51 -0.40
CA LYS A 70 -2.34 -11.65 0.43
C LYS A 70 -3.82 -11.56 0.78
N GLN A 71 -4.29 -10.38 1.19
CA GLN A 71 -5.70 -10.13 1.49
C GLN A 71 -6.58 -10.35 0.25
N LEU A 72 -6.16 -9.86 -0.91
CA LEU A 72 -6.86 -10.02 -2.17
C LEU A 72 -7.06 -11.49 -2.53
N LYS A 73 -6.01 -12.32 -2.42
CA LYS A 73 -6.12 -13.77 -2.64
C LYS A 73 -7.11 -14.43 -1.69
N LYS A 74 -7.05 -14.06 -0.39
CA LYS A 74 -7.99 -14.56 0.62
C LYS A 74 -9.42 -14.19 0.28
N THR A 75 -9.69 -12.93 -0.02
CA THR A 75 -11.03 -12.43 -0.39
C THR A 75 -11.55 -13.09 -1.67
N GLN A 76 -10.68 -13.34 -2.65
CA GLN A 76 -11.05 -14.08 -3.87
C GLN A 76 -11.49 -15.51 -3.57
N GLN A 77 -10.78 -16.21 -2.68
CA GLN A 77 -11.13 -17.57 -2.27
C GLN A 77 -12.45 -17.58 -1.50
N GLU A 78 -12.62 -16.69 -0.51
CA GLU A 78 -13.86 -16.54 0.24
C GLU A 78 -15.07 -16.23 -0.66
N LEU A 79 -14.88 -15.39 -1.67
CA LEU A 79 -15.90 -15.07 -2.66
C LEU A 79 -16.28 -16.28 -3.51
N LYS A 80 -15.30 -17.09 -3.92
CA LYS A 80 -15.53 -18.33 -4.67
C LYS A 80 -16.35 -19.33 -3.85
N GLU A 81 -15.97 -19.55 -2.59
CA GLU A 81 -16.66 -20.46 -1.66
C GLU A 81 -18.08 -19.97 -1.36
N ALA A 82 -18.26 -18.67 -1.10
CA ALA A 82 -19.58 -18.09 -0.87
C ALA A 82 -20.50 -18.21 -2.09
N LYS A 83 -19.98 -18.05 -3.31
CA LYS A 83 -20.78 -18.24 -4.54
C LYS A 83 -21.20 -19.69 -4.74
N ALA A 84 -20.30 -20.64 -4.50
CA ALA A 84 -20.64 -22.07 -4.58
C ALA A 84 -21.71 -22.44 -3.52
N SER A 85 -21.54 -21.96 -2.28
CA SER A 85 -22.55 -22.15 -1.21
C SER A 85 -23.91 -21.54 -1.56
N LYS A 86 -23.90 -20.32 -2.15
CA LYS A 86 -25.14 -19.68 -2.62
C LYS A 86 -25.86 -20.53 -3.68
N GLU A 87 -25.12 -21.08 -4.63
CA GLU A 87 -25.69 -21.90 -5.70
C GLU A 87 -26.40 -23.13 -5.12
N ASP A 88 -25.75 -23.87 -4.21
CA ASP A 88 -26.31 -25.02 -3.55
C ASP A 88 -27.54 -24.67 -2.69
N GLN A 89 -27.45 -23.61 -1.87
CA GLN A 89 -28.55 -23.11 -1.06
C GLN A 89 -29.74 -22.69 -1.92
N SER A 90 -29.50 -21.97 -3.03
CA SER A 90 -30.55 -21.52 -3.95
C SER A 90 -31.23 -22.72 -4.63
N ARG A 91 -30.46 -23.75 -5.01
CA ARG A 91 -30.99 -24.96 -5.62
C ARG A 91 -31.92 -25.73 -4.66
N ILE A 92 -31.49 -25.85 -3.39
CA ILE A 92 -32.31 -26.50 -2.35
C ILE A 92 -33.58 -25.69 -2.09
N MET A 93 -33.42 -24.38 -1.93
CA MET A 93 -34.54 -23.46 -1.62
C MET A 93 -35.55 -23.39 -2.78
N SER A 94 -35.10 -23.40 -4.03
CA SER A 94 -36.00 -23.42 -5.19
C SER A 94 -36.90 -24.68 -5.21
N LYS A 95 -36.35 -25.84 -4.84
CA LYS A 95 -37.15 -27.06 -4.70
C LYS A 95 -38.19 -26.96 -3.58
N ARG A 96 -37.79 -26.32 -2.46
CA ARG A 96 -38.72 -26.11 -1.31
C ARG A 96 -39.83 -25.11 -1.67
N ILE A 97 -39.47 -23.99 -2.30
CA ILE A 97 -40.45 -22.96 -2.75
C ILE A 97 -41.42 -23.60 -3.77
N LYS A 98 -40.92 -24.41 -4.73
CA LYS A 98 -41.78 -25.10 -5.66
C LYS A 98 -42.74 -26.05 -4.96
N PHE A 99 -42.27 -26.87 -4.01
CA PHE A 99 -43.10 -27.76 -3.21
C PHE A 99 -44.19 -26.98 -2.42
N LEU A 100 -43.83 -25.90 -1.76
CA LEU A 100 -44.75 -25.05 -1.01
C LEU A 100 -45.77 -24.36 -1.94
N TYR A 101 -45.36 -23.95 -3.13
CA TYR A 101 -46.28 -23.35 -4.12
C TYR A 101 -47.27 -24.35 -4.68
N GLU A 102 -46.83 -25.57 -5.01
CA GLU A 102 -47.67 -26.61 -5.61
C GLU A 102 -48.62 -27.23 -4.60
N ASN A 103 -48.23 -27.39 -3.34
CA ASN A 103 -49.00 -28.12 -2.33
C ASN A 103 -49.57 -27.21 -1.25
N GLY A 104 -49.10 -25.97 -1.16
CA GLY A 104 -49.52 -24.97 -0.15
C GLY A 104 -49.23 -25.39 1.31
N ASN A 105 -49.71 -24.64 2.26
CA ASN A 105 -49.66 -25.01 3.68
C ASN A 105 -50.58 -26.19 4.00
N MET A 106 -51.50 -26.54 3.10
CA MET A 106 -52.42 -27.68 3.25
C MET A 106 -51.68 -29.00 3.34
N ALA A 107 -50.58 -29.18 2.58
CA ALA A 107 -49.77 -30.41 2.66
C ALA A 107 -49.20 -30.68 4.06
N TYR A 108 -48.81 -29.63 4.81
CA TYR A 108 -48.38 -29.80 6.19
C TYR A 108 -49.55 -30.10 7.16
N MET A 109 -50.70 -29.49 6.90
CA MET A 109 -51.91 -29.76 7.69
C MET A 109 -52.43 -31.16 7.44
N GLU A 110 -52.43 -31.64 6.18
CA GLU A 110 -52.83 -33.00 5.82
C GLU A 110 -51.98 -34.04 6.55
N VAL A 111 -50.64 -33.89 6.53
CA VAL A 111 -49.72 -34.78 7.28
C VAL A 111 -50.07 -34.81 8.79
N ILE A 112 -50.46 -33.70 9.39
CA ILE A 112 -50.82 -33.62 10.83
C ILE A 112 -52.14 -34.29 11.08
N PHE A 113 -53.15 -34.04 10.23
CA PHE A 113 -54.51 -34.56 10.41
C PHE A 113 -54.71 -36.02 10.02
N GLU A 114 -53.80 -36.62 9.23
CA GLU A 114 -53.77 -38.07 8.95
C GLU A 114 -53.32 -38.89 10.17
N ALA A 115 -53.09 -38.32 11.31
CA ALA A 115 -52.68 -39.01 12.52
C ALA A 115 -53.84 -39.92 13.06
N ASN A 116 -53.52 -41.18 13.37
CA ASN A 116 -54.49 -42.14 13.87
C ASN A 116 -54.82 -41.95 15.37
N ASN A 117 -54.02 -41.22 16.11
CA ASN A 117 -54.22 -40.94 17.53
C ASN A 117 -53.52 -39.65 17.94
N PHE A 118 -53.86 -39.13 19.15
CA PHE A 118 -53.36 -37.89 19.66
C PHE A 118 -51.81 -37.87 19.83
N GLN A 119 -51.21 -38.99 20.21
CA GLN A 119 -49.73 -39.08 20.36
C GLN A 119 -49.04 -38.95 18.99
N GLU A 120 -49.61 -39.57 17.98
CA GLU A 120 -49.11 -39.45 16.62
C GLU A 120 -49.31 -38.04 16.05
N PHE A 121 -50.46 -37.43 16.32
CA PHE A 121 -50.74 -36.03 15.99
C PHE A 121 -49.66 -35.07 16.57
N LEU A 122 -49.33 -35.19 17.85
CA LEU A 122 -48.27 -34.35 18.47
C LEU A 122 -46.89 -34.58 17.83
N LYS A 123 -46.52 -35.82 17.52
CA LYS A 123 -45.25 -36.13 16.84
C LYS A 123 -45.20 -35.53 15.42
N ARG A 124 -46.28 -35.60 14.67
CA ARG A 124 -46.37 -35.04 13.33
C ARG A 124 -46.35 -33.51 13.35
N ALA A 125 -47.03 -32.89 14.30
CA ALA A 125 -47.02 -31.45 14.50
C ALA A 125 -45.60 -30.93 14.87
N ASP A 126 -44.89 -31.63 15.77
CA ASP A 126 -43.48 -31.31 16.09
C ASP A 126 -42.60 -31.46 14.86
N TYR A 127 -42.76 -32.49 14.05
CA TYR A 127 -42.03 -32.71 12.83
C TYR A 127 -42.25 -31.58 11.81
N VAL A 128 -43.48 -31.18 11.56
CA VAL A 128 -43.82 -30.04 10.69
C VAL A 128 -43.22 -28.73 11.22
N SER A 129 -43.27 -28.50 12.53
CA SER A 129 -42.65 -27.35 13.17
C SER A 129 -41.12 -27.31 12.93
N LYS A 130 -40.44 -28.46 13.04
CA LYS A 130 -39.00 -28.57 12.76
C LYS A 130 -38.68 -28.28 11.32
N ILE A 131 -39.50 -28.77 10.36
CA ILE A 131 -39.35 -28.47 8.93
C ILE A 131 -39.49 -26.96 8.68
N SER A 132 -40.50 -26.31 9.22
CA SER A 132 -40.73 -24.87 9.07
C SER A 132 -39.56 -24.04 9.62
N LYS A 133 -39.02 -24.42 10.78
CA LYS A 133 -37.81 -23.78 11.36
C LYS A 133 -36.57 -23.99 10.46
N TYR A 134 -36.44 -25.20 9.93
CA TYR A 134 -35.33 -25.47 8.99
C TYR A 134 -35.43 -24.58 7.74
N ASP A 135 -36.60 -24.45 7.13
CA ASP A 135 -36.83 -23.61 5.97
C ASP A 135 -36.53 -22.12 6.27
N SER A 136 -37.01 -21.63 7.43
CA SER A 136 -36.70 -20.26 7.87
C SER A 136 -35.19 -20.02 8.04
N ASN A 137 -34.49 -20.98 8.66
CA ASN A 137 -33.03 -20.90 8.80
C ASN A 137 -32.31 -20.92 7.46
N MET A 138 -32.78 -21.72 6.50
CA MET A 138 -32.22 -21.75 5.14
C MET A 138 -32.36 -20.39 4.43
N PHE A 139 -33.48 -19.70 4.57
CA PHE A 139 -33.66 -18.34 4.06
C PHE A 139 -32.67 -17.37 4.66
N LEU A 140 -32.53 -17.38 5.99
CA LEU A 140 -31.57 -16.52 6.69
C LEU A 140 -30.12 -16.81 6.26
N GLN A 141 -29.79 -18.09 6.08
CA GLN A 141 -28.45 -18.47 5.58
C GLN A 141 -28.20 -17.98 4.17
N LEU A 142 -29.20 -18.10 3.28
CA LEU A 142 -29.07 -17.58 1.91
C LEU A 142 -28.87 -16.06 1.90
N GLN A 143 -29.67 -15.33 2.67
CA GLN A 143 -29.52 -13.87 2.84
C GLN A 143 -28.14 -13.51 3.37
N THR A 144 -27.67 -14.19 4.42
CA THR A 144 -26.33 -13.99 4.98
C THR A 144 -25.22 -14.24 3.96
N THR A 145 -25.39 -15.29 3.14
CA THR A 145 -24.44 -15.64 2.08
C THR A 145 -24.41 -14.58 0.99
N GLU A 146 -25.57 -14.04 0.60
CA GLU A 146 -25.65 -12.91 -0.35
C GLU A 146 -24.96 -11.66 0.18
N ASP A 147 -25.16 -11.32 1.46
CA ASP A 147 -24.49 -10.20 2.11
C ASP A 147 -22.95 -10.40 2.14
N LYS A 148 -22.50 -11.60 2.47
CA LYS A 148 -21.05 -11.95 2.40
C LYS A 148 -20.49 -11.74 1.00
N ILE A 149 -21.19 -12.21 -0.05
CA ILE A 149 -20.78 -12.00 -1.45
C ILE A 149 -20.69 -10.53 -1.79
N ARG A 150 -21.70 -9.74 -1.39
CA ARG A 150 -21.73 -8.29 -1.63
C ARG A 150 -20.55 -7.59 -0.95
N MET A 151 -20.31 -7.89 0.33
CA MET A 151 -19.21 -7.29 1.10
C MET A 151 -17.84 -7.71 0.52
N ALA A 152 -17.64 -8.99 0.23
CA ALA A 152 -16.41 -9.50 -0.38
C ALA A 152 -16.13 -8.87 -1.74
N THR A 153 -17.17 -8.69 -2.58
CA THR A 153 -17.05 -8.04 -3.88
C THR A 153 -16.64 -6.58 -3.74
N LYS A 154 -17.21 -5.86 -2.77
CA LYS A 154 -16.85 -4.47 -2.46
C LYS A 154 -15.40 -4.37 -1.97
N SER A 155 -15.00 -5.23 -1.03
CA SER A 155 -13.63 -5.30 -0.52
C SER A 155 -12.64 -5.59 -1.64
N LEU A 156 -12.93 -6.57 -2.48
CA LEU A 156 -12.09 -6.93 -3.63
C LEU A 156 -11.83 -5.74 -4.56
N LYS A 157 -12.88 -4.96 -4.86
CA LYS A 157 -12.76 -3.75 -5.68
C LYS A 157 -11.85 -2.71 -5.02
N GLN A 158 -11.97 -2.51 -3.70
CA GLN A 158 -11.11 -1.60 -2.94
C GLN A 158 -9.66 -2.07 -2.93
N ASP A 159 -9.43 -3.37 -2.71
CA ASP A 159 -8.09 -3.96 -2.69
C ASP A 159 -7.39 -3.85 -4.04
N TYR A 160 -8.12 -3.99 -5.16
CA TYR A 160 -7.59 -3.73 -6.50
C TYR A 160 -7.16 -2.27 -6.68
N GLN A 161 -7.98 -1.31 -6.24
CA GLN A 161 -7.62 0.11 -6.32
C GLN A 161 -6.42 0.43 -5.43
N ASN A 162 -6.40 -0.11 -4.21
CA ASN A 162 -5.27 0.05 -3.29
C ASN A 162 -3.98 -0.52 -3.88
N THR A 163 -4.03 -1.72 -4.46
CA THR A 163 -2.89 -2.35 -5.14
C THR A 163 -2.37 -1.48 -6.28
N LYS A 164 -3.25 -0.97 -7.13
CA LYS A 164 -2.88 -0.06 -8.22
C LYS A 164 -2.19 1.21 -7.70
N THR A 165 -2.75 1.82 -6.66
CA THR A 165 -2.20 3.05 -6.06
C THR A 165 -0.83 2.80 -5.41
N LEU A 166 -0.70 1.69 -4.65
CA LEU A 166 0.55 1.32 -4.01
C LEU A 166 1.64 0.98 -5.03
N THR A 167 1.30 0.29 -6.10
CA THR A 167 2.25 -0.01 -7.18
C THR A 167 2.77 1.27 -7.85
N ALA A 168 1.87 2.23 -8.12
CA ALA A 168 2.28 3.52 -8.67
C ALA A 168 3.18 4.30 -7.72
N LYS A 169 2.84 4.33 -6.41
CA LYS A 169 3.68 4.98 -5.39
C LYS A 169 5.05 4.32 -5.26
N ALA A 170 5.11 3.00 -5.19
CA ALA A 170 6.38 2.27 -5.11
C ALA A 170 7.28 2.55 -6.33
N LYS A 171 6.71 2.62 -7.53
CA LYS A 171 7.44 3.02 -8.74
C LYS A 171 8.01 4.43 -8.62
N THR A 172 7.19 5.39 -8.18
CA THR A 172 7.63 6.79 -8.00
C THR A 172 8.75 6.91 -6.97
N GLU A 173 8.65 6.22 -5.82
CA GLU A 173 9.69 6.26 -4.79
C GLU A 173 10.98 5.59 -5.28
N LYS A 174 10.89 4.51 -6.05
CA LYS A 174 12.05 3.89 -6.68
C LYS A 174 12.73 4.83 -7.68
N GLU A 175 11.95 5.52 -8.53
CA GLU A 175 12.50 6.50 -9.48
C GLU A 175 13.22 7.66 -8.75
N LYS A 176 12.67 8.15 -7.62
CA LYS A 176 13.34 9.16 -6.79
C LYS A 176 14.67 8.65 -6.21
N LEU A 177 14.67 7.41 -5.71
CA LEU A 177 15.86 6.75 -5.19
C LEU A 177 16.95 6.63 -6.26
N ASP A 178 16.60 6.13 -7.45
CA ASP A 178 17.51 5.96 -8.58
C ASP A 178 18.08 7.32 -9.04
N GLN A 179 17.24 8.36 -9.09
CA GLN A 179 17.69 9.73 -9.42
C GLN A 179 18.63 10.30 -8.36
N ALA A 180 18.34 10.10 -7.08
CA ALA A 180 19.20 10.56 -5.99
C ALA A 180 20.55 9.82 -6.01
N ALA A 181 20.55 8.53 -6.26
CA ALA A 181 21.76 7.71 -6.41
C ALA A 181 22.62 8.16 -7.60
N ALA A 182 22.01 8.43 -8.75
CA ALA A 182 22.71 8.94 -9.94
C ALA A 182 23.32 10.32 -9.67
N LYS A 183 22.59 11.24 -9.02
CA LYS A 183 23.10 12.55 -8.63
C LYS A 183 24.27 12.45 -7.66
N LYS A 184 24.18 11.58 -6.64
CA LYS A 184 25.26 11.33 -5.69
C LYS A 184 26.50 10.80 -6.41
N LYS A 185 26.37 9.82 -7.33
CA LYS A 185 27.46 9.29 -8.11
C LYS A 185 28.15 10.37 -8.97
N SER A 186 27.37 11.21 -9.65
CA SER A 186 27.88 12.33 -10.42
C SER A 186 28.65 13.35 -9.56
N LYS A 187 28.12 13.69 -8.39
CA LYS A 187 28.79 14.60 -7.43
C LYS A 187 30.11 14.02 -6.92
N LEU A 188 30.13 12.73 -6.56
CA LEU A 188 31.36 12.04 -6.13
C LEU A 188 32.42 11.98 -7.24
N ALA A 189 32.00 11.85 -8.50
CA ALA A 189 32.93 11.84 -9.66
C ALA A 189 33.51 13.24 -9.95
N SER A 190 32.86 14.33 -9.50
CA SER A 190 33.31 15.71 -9.65
C SER A 190 34.12 16.21 -8.45
N TYR A 191 34.27 15.41 -7.43
CA TYR A 191 35.05 15.70 -6.21
C TYR A 191 36.48 15.20 -6.33
#